data_67d644b1ace08095cd93edcfd57d5212
#
_entry.id   67d644b1ace08095cd93edcfd57d5212
#
_cell.length_a   1.000
_cell.length_b   1.000
_cell.length_c   1.000
_cell.angle_alpha   90.00
_cell.angle_beta   90.00
_cell.angle_gamma   90.00
#
_symmetry.space_group_name_H-M   'P 1'
#
loop_
_entity.id
_entity.type
_entity.pdbx_description
1 polymer ?
#
loop_
_entity_poly.entity_id
_entity_poly.type
_entity_poly.pdbx_seq_one_letter_code
_entity_poly.pdbx_strand_id
1 'polypeptide(L)'
;MDEPRVMLYLMTGFLDSGKSQFLKFTLQQDYFQVDGTTLLILCEEGEEEFDEKQFAKYGVKILTVEDQEDLTEEWLQELEDTYHPERVVVEYNGMWKVSEFEALTLPEGWGIAQKLTTVDASTFEVYMMNLKPLFVEMVRDSELVVFNRCTDVKPLAGYRRSVKVVSPQAEVVFENDQGEIENIF
;
A
#
# COMPACT_ATOMS: atom_id res chain seq x y z
N MET A 1 -6.44 -21.75 -9.70
CA MET A 1 -5.93 -21.57 -8.31
C MET A 1 -7.11 -21.02 -7.54
N ASP A 2 -7.42 -21.62 -6.41
CA ASP A 2 -8.50 -21.14 -5.57
C ASP A 2 -8.11 -19.76 -5.02
N GLU A 3 -9.07 -18.86 -4.88
CA GLU A 3 -8.83 -17.53 -4.27
C GLU A 3 -8.37 -17.71 -2.81
N PRO A 4 -7.44 -16.87 -2.31
CA PRO A 4 -7.01 -16.96 -0.93
C PRO A 4 -8.18 -16.68 0.02
N ARG A 5 -8.23 -17.41 1.13
CA ARG A 5 -9.24 -17.20 2.19
C ARG A 5 -9.07 -15.80 2.82
N VAL A 6 -7.83 -15.39 3.01
CA VAL A 6 -7.47 -14.08 3.54
C VAL A 6 -6.77 -13.29 2.45
N MET A 7 -7.40 -12.20 2.03
CA MET A 7 -6.84 -11.31 1.03
C MET A 7 -5.89 -10.31 1.68
N LEU A 8 -4.62 -10.32 1.28
CA LEU A 8 -3.62 -9.35 1.72
C LEU A 8 -3.45 -8.26 0.65
N TYR A 9 -3.60 -7.02 1.08
CA TYR A 9 -3.36 -5.83 0.27
C TYR A 9 -2.04 -5.20 0.72
N LEU A 10 -1.07 -5.14 -0.18
CA LEU A 10 0.26 -4.58 0.08
C LEU A 10 0.34 -3.16 -0.48
N MET A 11 0.35 -2.18 0.42
CA MET A 11 0.53 -0.77 0.10
C MET A 11 1.99 -0.38 0.19
N THR A 12 2.56 0.07 -0.91
CA THR A 12 3.94 0.56 -1.01
C THR A 12 3.99 2.03 -1.43
N GLY A 13 5.13 2.65 -1.31
CA GLY A 13 5.35 4.05 -1.64
C GLY A 13 6.39 4.66 -0.70
N PHE A 14 7.08 5.71 -1.14
CA PHE A 14 8.02 6.42 -0.29
C PHE A 14 7.35 7.05 0.93
N LEU A 15 8.16 7.44 1.91
CA LEU A 15 7.68 8.20 3.06
C LEU A 15 6.90 9.43 2.58
N ASP A 16 5.80 9.73 3.24
CA ASP A 16 4.89 10.85 2.94
C ASP A 16 4.29 10.83 1.51
N SER A 17 4.28 9.67 0.86
CA SER A 17 3.66 9.52 -0.47
C SER A 17 2.12 9.45 -0.46
N GLY A 18 1.49 9.60 0.71
CA GLY A 18 0.04 9.57 0.85
C GLY A 18 -0.56 8.18 1.13
N LYS A 19 0.24 7.18 1.52
CA LYS A 19 -0.23 5.83 1.88
C LYS A 19 -1.31 5.86 2.97
N SER A 20 -1.01 6.48 4.10
CA SER A 20 -1.94 6.55 5.23
C SER A 20 -3.25 7.26 4.87
N GLN A 21 -3.19 8.35 4.13
CA GLN A 21 -4.37 9.08 3.68
C GLN A 21 -5.26 8.22 2.77
N PHE A 22 -4.65 7.52 1.81
CA PHE A 22 -5.36 6.59 0.92
C PHE A 22 -6.03 5.47 1.72
N LEU A 23 -5.31 4.86 2.67
CA LEU A 23 -5.85 3.78 3.50
C LEU A 23 -6.97 4.25 4.42
N LYS A 24 -6.84 5.41 5.05
CA LYS A 24 -7.90 6.00 5.87
C LYS A 24 -9.19 6.18 5.08
N PHE A 25 -9.08 6.70 3.87
CA PHE A 25 -10.23 6.83 2.99
C PHE A 25 -10.83 5.47 2.63
N THR A 26 -10.01 4.54 2.15
CA THR A 26 -10.45 3.24 1.63
C THR A 26 -11.08 2.37 2.71
N LEU A 27 -10.48 2.31 3.91
CA LEU A 27 -10.96 1.49 5.03
C LEU A 27 -12.34 1.91 5.56
N GLN A 28 -12.81 3.11 5.25
CA GLN A 28 -14.12 3.61 5.66
C GLN A 28 -15.20 3.43 4.60
N GLN A 29 -14.85 2.95 3.40
CA GLN A 29 -15.81 2.80 2.30
C GLN A 29 -16.63 1.52 2.43
N ASP A 30 -17.93 1.61 2.15
CA ASP A 30 -18.84 0.45 2.23
C ASP A 30 -18.40 -0.70 1.32
N TYR A 31 -17.87 -0.38 0.13
CA TYR A 31 -17.38 -1.40 -0.83
C TYR A 31 -16.15 -2.14 -0.33
N PHE A 32 -15.47 -1.62 0.67
CA PHE A 32 -14.27 -2.21 1.26
C PHE A 32 -14.55 -2.87 2.61
N GLN A 33 -15.79 -2.98 3.07
CA GLN A 33 -16.13 -3.66 4.32
C GLN A 33 -16.15 -5.18 4.14
N VAL A 34 -15.79 -5.89 5.20
CA VAL A 34 -15.93 -7.35 5.34
C VAL A 34 -16.68 -7.67 6.62
N ASP A 35 -17.29 -8.84 6.73
CA ASP A 35 -18.07 -9.21 7.91
C ASP A 35 -17.19 -9.51 9.14
N GLY A 36 -15.92 -9.84 8.93
CA GLY A 36 -14.96 -10.18 9.98
C GLY A 36 -13.92 -9.10 10.25
N THR A 37 -12.77 -9.53 10.78
CA THR A 37 -11.69 -8.64 11.16
C THR A 37 -10.80 -8.29 9.98
N THR A 38 -10.51 -7.00 9.80
CA THR A 38 -9.42 -6.50 8.98
C THR A 38 -8.23 -6.16 9.88
N LEU A 39 -7.07 -6.76 9.63
CA LEU A 39 -5.82 -6.33 10.26
C LEU A 39 -5.19 -5.22 9.42
N LEU A 40 -4.86 -4.10 10.03
CA LEU A 40 -4.06 -3.03 9.45
C LEU A 40 -2.68 -3.05 10.10
N ILE A 41 -1.67 -3.45 9.35
CA ILE A 41 -0.28 -3.51 9.78
C ILE A 41 0.44 -2.27 9.28
N LEU A 42 0.87 -1.42 10.21
CA LEU A 42 1.60 -0.18 9.92
C LEU A 42 3.09 -0.41 10.16
N CYS A 43 3.89 -0.29 9.09
CA CYS A 43 5.33 -0.48 9.12
C CYS A 43 6.13 0.83 9.09
N GLU A 44 5.48 1.97 9.22
CA GLU A 44 6.14 3.26 9.40
C GLU A 44 5.28 4.21 10.23
N GLU A 45 5.93 5.13 10.94
CA GLU A 45 5.26 6.28 11.54
C GLU A 45 5.02 7.31 10.44
N GLY A 46 3.76 7.44 10.01
CA GLY A 46 3.33 8.46 9.05
C GLY A 46 3.00 9.79 9.71
N GLU A 47 2.81 10.84 8.90
CA GLU A 47 2.34 12.14 9.38
C GLU A 47 0.90 12.06 9.95
N GLU A 48 0.17 11.03 9.59
CA GLU A 48 -1.21 10.84 10.00
C GLU A 48 -1.37 9.66 10.97
N GLU A 49 -1.89 9.95 12.15
CA GLU A 49 -2.25 8.94 13.13
C GLU A 49 -3.57 8.23 12.76
N PHE A 50 -3.62 6.92 13.00
CA PHE A 50 -4.86 6.14 12.93
C PHE A 50 -5.51 6.08 14.31
N ASP A 51 -6.74 6.58 14.43
CA ASP A 51 -7.53 6.45 15.67
C ASP A 51 -8.11 5.03 15.77
N GLU A 52 -7.55 4.21 16.65
CA GLU A 52 -8.00 2.83 16.87
C GLU A 52 -9.50 2.72 17.16
N LYS A 53 -10.05 3.66 17.93
CA LYS A 53 -11.49 3.65 18.28
C LYS A 53 -12.37 3.96 17.08
N GLN A 54 -11.91 4.86 16.22
CA GLN A 54 -12.60 5.20 14.99
C GLN A 54 -12.61 3.99 14.05
N PHE A 55 -11.45 3.36 13.82
CA PHE A 55 -11.32 2.26 12.89
C PHE A 55 -11.89 0.93 13.41
N ALA A 56 -11.96 0.73 14.72
CA ALA A 56 -12.63 -0.42 15.32
C ALA A 56 -14.12 -0.51 14.92
N LYS A 57 -14.78 0.61 14.60
CA LYS A 57 -16.17 0.62 14.11
C LYS A 57 -16.32 -0.03 12.73
N TYR A 58 -15.24 -0.11 11.98
CA TYR A 58 -15.17 -0.76 10.67
C TYR A 58 -14.55 -2.16 10.74
N GLY A 59 -14.44 -2.73 11.95
CA GLY A 59 -13.83 -4.05 12.14
C GLY A 59 -12.31 -4.08 11.93
N VAL A 60 -11.65 -2.92 11.97
CA VAL A 60 -10.21 -2.81 11.77
C VAL A 60 -9.46 -2.87 13.08
N LYS A 61 -8.51 -3.80 13.18
CA LYS A 61 -7.52 -3.89 14.25
C LYS A 61 -6.18 -3.35 13.74
N ILE A 62 -5.63 -2.36 14.42
CA ILE A 62 -4.36 -1.72 14.05
C ILE A 62 -3.22 -2.37 14.81
N LEU A 63 -2.15 -2.69 14.10
CA LEU A 63 -0.91 -3.27 14.61
C LEU A 63 0.27 -2.48 14.03
N THR A 64 1.30 -2.26 14.83
CA THR A 64 2.49 -1.51 14.40
C THR A 64 3.73 -2.40 14.42
N VAL A 65 4.55 -2.29 13.40
CA VAL A 65 5.86 -2.93 13.28
C VAL A 65 6.90 -1.83 13.03
N GLU A 66 7.75 -1.56 14.01
CA GLU A 66 8.74 -0.48 13.94
C GLU A 66 10.00 -0.90 13.19
N ASP A 67 10.45 -2.12 13.43
CA ASP A 67 11.65 -2.68 12.81
C ASP A 67 11.30 -3.78 11.80
N GLN A 68 11.97 -3.77 10.66
CA GLN A 68 11.74 -4.76 9.59
C GLN A 68 11.98 -6.21 10.07
N GLU A 69 12.92 -6.38 10.99
CA GLU A 69 13.28 -7.68 11.57
C GLU A 69 12.15 -8.29 12.41
N ASP A 70 11.20 -7.48 12.88
CA ASP A 70 10.03 -7.94 13.65
C ASP A 70 8.89 -8.43 12.76
N LEU A 71 8.91 -8.09 11.47
CA LEU A 71 7.93 -8.57 10.48
C LEU A 71 8.34 -9.96 9.99
N THR A 72 8.03 -10.99 10.78
CA THR A 72 8.44 -12.36 10.55
C THR A 72 7.28 -13.28 10.17
N GLU A 73 7.61 -14.46 9.59
CA GLU A 73 6.62 -15.51 9.29
C GLU A 73 5.91 -15.98 10.57
N GLU A 74 6.66 -16.14 11.66
CA GLU A 74 6.14 -16.53 12.96
C GLU A 74 5.14 -15.50 13.50
N TRP A 75 5.47 -14.22 13.41
CA TRP A 75 4.58 -13.16 13.85
C TRP A 75 3.30 -13.12 13.00
N LEU A 76 3.39 -13.27 11.68
CA LEU A 76 2.22 -13.37 10.82
C LEU A 76 1.33 -14.57 11.17
N GLN A 77 1.95 -15.71 11.52
CA GLN A 77 1.21 -16.89 11.97
C GLN A 77 0.50 -16.64 13.32
N GLU A 78 1.15 -15.94 14.26
CA GLU A 78 0.53 -15.54 15.53
C GLU A 78 -0.69 -14.62 15.30
N LEU A 79 -0.65 -13.76 14.29
CA LEU A 79 -1.79 -12.92 13.91
C LEU A 79 -2.95 -13.76 13.37
N GLU A 80 -2.68 -14.74 12.51
CA GLU A 80 -3.71 -15.69 12.06
C GLU A 80 -4.35 -16.41 13.25
N ASP A 81 -3.54 -16.98 14.13
CA ASP A 81 -4.01 -17.77 15.26
C ASP A 81 -4.80 -16.93 16.29
N THR A 82 -4.46 -15.66 16.43
CA THR A 82 -5.09 -14.76 17.40
C THR A 82 -6.36 -14.11 16.88
N TYR A 83 -6.34 -13.64 15.65
CA TYR A 83 -7.40 -12.77 15.12
C TYR A 83 -8.29 -13.44 14.08
N HIS A 84 -7.83 -14.52 13.44
CA HIS A 84 -8.53 -15.18 12.32
C HIS A 84 -9.09 -14.16 11.32
N PRO A 85 -8.23 -13.30 10.72
CA PRO A 85 -8.70 -12.20 9.91
C PRO A 85 -9.37 -12.68 8.62
N GLU A 86 -10.28 -11.88 8.09
CA GLU A 86 -10.80 -12.06 6.73
C GLU A 86 -9.99 -11.26 5.71
N ARG A 87 -9.29 -10.22 6.20
CA ARG A 87 -8.45 -9.37 5.36
C ARG A 87 -7.27 -8.81 6.12
N VAL A 88 -6.18 -8.63 5.42
CA VAL A 88 -4.96 -7.97 5.92
C VAL A 88 -4.59 -6.84 4.99
N VAL A 89 -4.28 -5.69 5.54
CA VAL A 89 -3.74 -4.53 4.82
C VAL A 89 -2.41 -4.17 5.44
N VAL A 90 -1.36 -4.12 4.63
CA VAL A 90 -0.01 -3.77 5.08
C VAL A 90 0.37 -2.42 4.48
N GLU A 91 0.55 -1.42 5.33
CA GLU A 91 1.21 -0.17 4.97
C GLU A 91 2.72 -0.37 5.15
N TYR A 92 3.39 -0.74 4.06
CA TYR A 92 4.80 -1.11 4.09
C TYR A 92 5.71 0.12 4.18
N ASN A 93 6.82 0.00 4.91
CA ASN A 93 7.76 1.10 5.07
C ASN A 93 8.40 1.48 3.75
N GLY A 94 8.39 2.78 3.44
CA GLY A 94 8.86 3.32 2.17
C GLY A 94 10.37 3.19 1.91
N MET A 95 11.16 2.78 2.91
CA MET A 95 12.60 2.58 2.80
C MET A 95 13.01 1.10 2.86
N TRP A 96 12.07 0.21 3.19
CA TRP A 96 12.35 -1.23 3.22
C TRP A 96 12.22 -1.85 1.82
N LYS A 97 12.98 -2.90 1.58
CA LYS A 97 12.91 -3.63 0.31
C LYS A 97 11.64 -4.47 0.25
N VAL A 98 10.83 -4.23 -0.75
CA VAL A 98 9.57 -4.97 -0.95
C VAL A 98 9.83 -6.46 -1.18
N SER A 99 10.92 -6.81 -1.85
CA SER A 99 11.35 -8.20 -2.07
C SER A 99 11.55 -8.99 -0.78
N GLU A 100 11.89 -8.34 0.34
CA GLU A 100 12.01 -9.02 1.64
C GLU A 100 10.64 -9.41 2.19
N PHE A 101 9.61 -8.57 2.02
CA PHE A 101 8.24 -8.95 2.36
C PHE A 101 7.72 -10.07 1.44
N GLU A 102 7.94 -9.95 0.15
CA GLU A 102 7.50 -10.93 -0.86
C GLU A 102 8.16 -12.30 -0.70
N ALA A 103 9.32 -12.37 -0.02
CA ALA A 103 10.02 -13.61 0.30
C ALA A 103 9.46 -14.34 1.54
N LEU A 104 8.63 -13.67 2.36
CA LEU A 104 8.02 -14.30 3.53
C LEU A 104 7.01 -15.36 3.13
N THR A 105 7.01 -16.47 3.85
CA THR A 105 5.95 -17.47 3.77
C THR A 105 4.73 -16.96 4.53
N LEU A 106 3.64 -16.68 3.82
CA LEU A 106 2.40 -16.25 4.44
C LEU A 106 1.70 -17.43 5.14
N PRO A 107 0.90 -17.17 6.20
CA PRO A 107 0.06 -18.18 6.82
C PRO A 107 -0.83 -18.92 5.81
N GLU A 108 -1.18 -20.16 6.11
CA GLU A 108 -2.03 -20.97 5.22
C GLU A 108 -3.36 -20.28 4.93
N GLY A 109 -3.68 -20.19 3.66
CA GLY A 109 -4.90 -19.53 3.17
C GLY A 109 -4.78 -18.01 2.98
N TRP A 110 -3.64 -17.40 3.36
CA TRP A 110 -3.37 -16.01 3.01
C TRP A 110 -2.76 -15.91 1.62
N GLY A 111 -3.03 -14.80 0.94
CA GLY A 111 -2.39 -14.49 -0.34
C GLY A 111 -2.44 -13.02 -0.67
N ILE A 112 -1.41 -12.52 -1.36
CA ILE A 112 -1.39 -11.14 -1.85
C ILE A 112 -2.44 -11.03 -2.96
N ALA A 113 -3.52 -10.32 -2.64
CA ALA A 113 -4.63 -10.08 -3.58
C ALA A 113 -4.36 -8.88 -4.48
N GLN A 114 -3.69 -7.86 -3.94
CA GLN A 114 -3.34 -6.65 -4.69
C GLN A 114 -2.10 -5.98 -4.09
N LYS A 115 -1.23 -5.51 -4.98
CA LYS A 115 -0.13 -4.60 -4.64
C LYS A 115 -0.43 -3.23 -5.23
N LEU A 116 -0.40 -2.21 -4.38
CA LEU A 116 -0.73 -0.83 -4.71
C LEU A 116 0.42 0.08 -4.30
N THR A 117 0.79 1.02 -5.16
CA THR A 117 1.85 1.99 -4.88
C THR A 117 1.29 3.41 -4.96
N THR A 118 1.52 4.21 -3.91
CA THR A 118 1.26 5.65 -3.93
C THR A 118 2.54 6.42 -4.24
N VAL A 119 2.42 7.47 -5.02
CA VAL A 119 3.54 8.33 -5.43
C VAL A 119 3.12 9.79 -5.31
N ASP A 120 3.90 10.57 -4.58
CA ASP A 120 3.77 12.02 -4.57
C ASP A 120 4.36 12.59 -5.87
N ALA A 121 3.50 13.09 -6.75
CA ALA A 121 3.91 13.62 -8.05
C ALA A 121 4.84 14.83 -7.92
N SER A 122 4.71 15.62 -6.86
CA SER A 122 5.50 16.83 -6.63
C SER A 122 6.97 16.54 -6.30
N THR A 123 7.25 15.36 -5.73
CA THR A 123 8.60 14.92 -5.33
C THR A 123 9.16 13.79 -6.22
N PHE A 124 8.38 13.28 -7.14
CA PHE A 124 8.69 12.10 -7.94
C PHE A 124 10.04 12.18 -8.64
N GLU A 125 10.36 13.30 -9.28
CA GLU A 125 11.62 13.45 -10.02
C GLU A 125 12.84 13.38 -9.09
N VAL A 126 12.74 13.94 -7.88
CA VAL A 126 13.81 13.90 -6.88
C VAL A 126 14.06 12.45 -6.41
N TYR A 127 13.01 11.71 -6.15
CA TYR A 127 13.12 10.30 -5.79
C TYR A 127 13.66 9.45 -6.93
N MET A 128 13.24 9.71 -8.17
CA MET A 128 13.77 9.01 -9.35
C MET A 128 15.26 9.26 -9.59
N MET A 129 15.75 10.44 -9.26
CA MET A 129 17.20 10.73 -9.37
C MET A 129 18.01 10.03 -8.28
N ASN A 130 17.49 9.88 -7.08
CA ASN A 130 18.25 9.43 -5.91
C ASN A 130 17.96 7.97 -5.51
N LEU A 131 16.73 7.51 -5.67
CA LEU A 131 16.24 6.22 -5.17
C LEU A 131 15.54 5.38 -6.23
N LYS A 132 15.94 5.52 -7.49
CA LYS A 132 15.33 4.79 -8.61
C LYS A 132 15.27 3.27 -8.40
N PRO A 133 16.31 2.57 -7.89
CA PRO A 133 16.22 1.13 -7.66
C PRO A 133 15.10 0.74 -6.70
N LEU A 134 14.90 1.51 -5.63
CA LEU A 134 13.84 1.29 -4.65
C LEU A 134 12.46 1.54 -5.26
N PHE A 135 12.32 2.61 -6.06
CA PHE A 135 11.08 2.87 -6.81
C PHE A 135 10.73 1.72 -7.76
N VAL A 136 11.71 1.22 -8.50
CA VAL A 136 11.51 0.09 -9.42
C VAL A 136 11.00 -1.14 -8.67
N GLU A 137 11.54 -1.42 -7.49
CA GLU A 137 11.10 -2.54 -6.67
C GLU A 137 9.68 -2.36 -6.12
N MET A 138 9.33 -1.15 -5.68
CA MET A 138 7.97 -0.83 -5.21
C MET A 138 6.93 -1.01 -6.31
N VAL A 139 7.23 -0.56 -7.51
CA VAL A 139 6.29 -0.54 -8.64
C VAL A 139 6.23 -1.89 -9.37
N ARG A 140 7.29 -2.70 -9.27
CA ARG A 140 7.30 -4.03 -9.88
C ARG A 140 6.11 -4.83 -9.39
N ASP A 141 5.35 -5.39 -10.33
CA ASP A 141 4.15 -6.19 -10.07
C ASP A 141 3.02 -5.43 -9.32
N SER A 142 3.12 -4.10 -9.19
CA SER A 142 1.99 -3.29 -8.76
C SER A 142 0.87 -3.36 -9.79
N GLU A 143 -0.35 -3.56 -9.32
CA GLU A 143 -1.55 -3.56 -10.15
C GLU A 143 -2.12 -2.16 -10.30
N LEU A 144 -1.94 -1.32 -9.28
CA LEU A 144 -2.38 0.06 -9.25
C LEU A 144 -1.27 0.97 -8.75
N VAL A 145 -0.98 2.05 -9.49
CA VAL A 145 -0.07 3.12 -9.07
C VAL A 145 -0.83 4.43 -9.09
N VAL A 146 -0.95 5.04 -7.92
CA VAL A 146 -1.66 6.30 -7.73
C VAL A 146 -0.66 7.42 -7.53
N PHE A 147 -0.58 8.32 -8.50
CA PHE A 147 0.09 9.61 -8.34
C PHE A 147 -0.88 10.61 -7.74
N ASN A 148 -0.54 11.16 -6.60
CA ASN A 148 -1.31 12.22 -5.95
C ASN A 148 -0.60 13.57 -6.06
N ARG A 149 -1.25 14.65 -5.58
CA ARG A 149 -0.71 16.03 -5.59
C ARG A 149 -0.25 16.46 -6.98
N CYS A 150 -1.09 16.18 -7.98
CA CYS A 150 -0.76 16.42 -9.40
C CYS A 150 -1.10 17.81 -9.92
N THR A 151 -1.74 18.68 -9.13
CA THR A 151 -2.35 19.96 -9.59
C THR A 151 -1.40 20.83 -10.43
N ASP A 152 -0.14 20.99 -10.02
CA ASP A 152 0.83 21.84 -10.71
C ASP A 152 1.98 21.05 -11.35
N VAL A 153 1.85 19.73 -11.44
CA VAL A 153 2.93 18.86 -11.94
C VAL A 153 2.74 18.55 -13.42
N LYS A 154 3.75 18.81 -14.22
CA LYS A 154 3.77 18.46 -15.66
C LYS A 154 5.17 18.08 -16.13
N PRO A 155 5.30 17.12 -17.08
CA PRO A 155 4.25 16.37 -17.80
C PRO A 155 3.95 15.01 -17.15
N LEU A 156 2.72 14.77 -16.76
CA LEU A 156 2.26 13.52 -16.13
C LEU A 156 2.40 12.28 -17.05
N ALA A 157 2.37 12.49 -18.37
CA ALA A 157 2.60 11.41 -19.33
C ALA A 157 3.98 10.75 -19.19
N GLY A 158 4.99 11.52 -18.80
CA GLY A 158 6.34 11.00 -18.52
C GLY A 158 6.35 10.09 -17.28
N TYR A 159 5.59 10.45 -16.25
CA TYR A 159 5.47 9.65 -15.01
C TYR A 159 4.76 8.32 -15.29
N ARG A 160 3.66 8.33 -16.05
CA ARG A 160 3.00 7.11 -16.51
C ARG A 160 3.97 6.19 -17.25
N ARG A 161 4.77 6.74 -18.14
CA ARG A 161 5.77 5.98 -18.91
C ARG A 161 6.80 5.33 -18.00
N SER A 162 7.28 6.03 -16.98
CA SER A 162 8.24 5.49 -16.00
C SER A 162 7.68 4.27 -15.28
N VAL A 163 6.40 4.28 -14.92
CA VAL A 163 5.72 3.12 -14.32
C VAL A 163 5.57 1.99 -15.33
N LYS A 164 5.06 2.30 -16.53
CA LYS A 164 4.75 1.27 -17.56
C LYS A 164 5.98 0.54 -18.09
N VAL A 165 7.16 1.13 -18.00
CA VAL A 165 8.44 0.45 -18.32
C VAL A 165 8.75 -0.65 -17.30
N VAL A 166 8.38 -0.46 -16.05
CA VAL A 166 8.65 -1.41 -14.95
C VAL A 166 7.51 -2.41 -14.78
N SER A 167 6.28 -1.93 -14.80
CA SER A 167 5.05 -2.71 -14.62
C SER A 167 4.05 -2.37 -15.75
N PRO A 168 4.15 -3.03 -16.91
CA PRO A 168 3.32 -2.73 -18.07
C PRO A 168 1.82 -2.91 -17.82
N GLN A 169 1.45 -3.85 -16.95
CA GLN A 169 0.07 -4.18 -16.59
C GLN A 169 -0.54 -3.21 -15.58
N ALA A 170 0.28 -2.46 -14.81
CA ALA A 170 -0.21 -1.58 -13.77
C ALA A 170 -1.20 -0.54 -14.31
N GLU A 171 -2.33 -0.39 -13.65
CA GLU A 171 -3.18 0.79 -13.84
C GLU A 171 -2.49 2.00 -13.22
N VAL A 172 -2.48 3.14 -13.90
CA VAL A 172 -1.85 4.36 -13.42
C VAL A 172 -2.90 5.46 -13.37
N VAL A 173 -3.15 5.94 -12.16
CA VAL A 173 -4.14 6.96 -11.85
C VAL A 173 -3.42 8.22 -11.34
N PHE A 174 -3.98 9.38 -11.66
CA PHE A 174 -3.48 10.66 -11.19
C PHE A 174 -4.59 11.39 -10.45
N GLU A 175 -4.27 11.89 -9.27
CA GLU A 175 -5.18 12.64 -8.42
C GLU A 175 -4.65 14.06 -8.20
N ASN A 176 -5.55 15.03 -8.21
CA ASN A 176 -5.23 16.39 -7.81
C ASN A 176 -5.07 16.49 -6.27
N ASP A 177 -4.82 17.71 -5.77
CA ASP A 177 -4.62 17.95 -4.34
C ASP A 177 -5.91 17.75 -3.49
N GLN A 178 -7.07 17.60 -4.14
CA GLN A 178 -8.35 17.29 -3.54
C GLN A 178 -8.66 15.77 -3.58
N GLY A 179 -7.81 14.95 -4.18
CA GLY A 179 -8.05 13.52 -4.35
C GLY A 179 -9.00 13.17 -5.50
N GLU A 180 -9.25 14.12 -6.40
CA GLU A 180 -10.07 13.90 -7.60
C GLU A 180 -9.19 13.38 -8.73
N ILE A 181 -9.70 12.39 -9.48
CA ILE A 181 -8.98 11.80 -10.60
C ILE A 181 -8.85 12.81 -11.74
N GLU A 182 -7.62 13.09 -12.15
CA GLU A 182 -7.34 13.89 -13.34
C GLU A 182 -7.29 12.99 -14.58
N ASN A 183 -8.16 13.31 -15.55
CA ASN A 183 -8.13 12.69 -16.86
C ASN A 183 -6.96 13.29 -17.67
N ILE A 184 -5.92 12.48 -17.86
CA ILE A 184 -4.79 12.83 -18.70
C ILE A 184 -5.02 12.19 -20.06
N PHE A 185 -5.43 13.01 -20.98
CA PHE A 185 -5.48 12.71 -22.41
C PHE A 185 -4.37 13.47 -23.16
#